data_a0285cdfe9a4052c4a3c170e76417e55
#
_entry.id   a0285cdfe9a4052c4a3c170e76417e55
#
_cell.length_a   1.000
_cell.length_b   1.000
_cell.length_c   1.000
_cell.angle_alpha   90.00
_cell.angle_beta   90.00
_cell.angle_gamma   90.00
#
_symmetry.space_group_name_H-M   'P 1'
#
loop_
_entity.id
_entity.type
_entity.pdbx_description
1 polymer ?
#
loop_
_entity_poly.entity_id
_entity_poly.type
_entity_poly.pdbx_seq_one_letter_code
_entity_poly.pdbx_strand_id
1 'polypeptide(L)'
;MTEQFTRQAQDMFAAAKDARIPENVQAFAEESVAKSREAYAKFNATAQDGAKAMEEVMLAAQAGAKAIGDKLVNNTAVNTEAVFDAAEAIARAKTLPEAARLQANFFQQQFAVAGAQTKELFELSTKVTRQTFETMNTAASKTFDQIKKSA
;
A
#
# COMPACT_ATOMS: atom_id res chain seq x y z
N MET A 1 -19.99 58.64 -33.72
CA MET A 1 -19.12 58.08 -32.67
C MET A 1 -18.76 56.62 -32.91
N THR A 2 -19.63 55.80 -33.41
CA THR A 2 -19.38 54.35 -33.65
C THR A 2 -18.41 54.07 -34.80
N GLU A 3 -18.42 54.87 -35.89
CA GLU A 3 -17.50 54.64 -37.02
C GLU A 3 -16.02 54.95 -36.71
N GLN A 4 -15.75 55.96 -35.89
CA GLN A 4 -14.40 56.31 -35.48
C GLN A 4 -13.80 55.20 -34.60
N PHE A 5 -14.58 54.59 -33.69
CA PHE A 5 -14.13 53.53 -32.83
C PHE A 5 -13.83 52.24 -33.63
N THR A 6 -14.66 51.96 -34.63
CA THR A 6 -14.49 50.79 -35.50
C THR A 6 -13.26 50.94 -36.39
N ARG A 7 -12.98 52.13 -36.92
CA ARG A 7 -11.76 52.41 -37.70
C ARG A 7 -10.52 52.33 -36.82
N GLN A 8 -10.54 52.88 -35.61
CA GLN A 8 -9.41 52.83 -34.69
C GLN A 8 -9.10 51.40 -34.23
N ALA A 9 -10.13 50.58 -34.02
CA ALA A 9 -9.96 49.16 -33.71
C ALA A 9 -9.39 48.38 -34.91
N GLN A 10 -9.85 48.68 -36.12
CA GLN A 10 -9.32 48.06 -37.35
C GLN A 10 -7.86 48.47 -37.62
N ASP A 11 -7.50 49.72 -37.39
CA ASP A 11 -6.13 50.21 -37.54
C ASP A 11 -5.19 49.57 -36.49
N MET A 12 -5.66 49.41 -35.25
CA MET A 12 -4.93 48.69 -34.21
C MET A 12 -4.76 47.21 -34.55
N PHE A 13 -5.77 46.54 -35.08
CA PHE A 13 -5.69 45.17 -35.54
C PHE A 13 -4.79 45.00 -36.76
N ALA A 14 -4.79 45.97 -37.69
CA ALA A 14 -3.88 45.96 -38.83
C ALA A 14 -2.42 46.19 -38.41
N ALA A 15 -2.17 47.12 -37.48
CA ALA A 15 -0.84 47.37 -36.93
C ALA A 15 -0.33 46.15 -36.10
N ALA A 16 -1.22 45.43 -35.43
CA ALA A 16 -0.87 44.23 -34.69
C ALA A 16 -0.56 43.05 -35.61
N LYS A 17 -1.11 43.01 -36.83
CA LYS A 17 -0.79 41.95 -37.83
C LYS A 17 0.64 42.02 -38.36
N ASP A 18 1.21 43.21 -38.45
CA ASP A 18 2.59 43.44 -38.93
C ASP A 18 3.61 43.58 -37.81
N ALA A 19 3.15 43.62 -36.56
CA ALA A 19 4.02 43.67 -35.39
C ALA A 19 4.69 42.29 -35.17
N ARG A 20 5.96 42.19 -35.61
CA ARG A 20 6.80 41.03 -35.30
C ARG A 20 7.10 41.01 -33.80
N ILE A 21 6.84 39.87 -33.16
CA ILE A 21 7.25 39.66 -31.77
C ILE A 21 8.76 39.72 -31.71
N PRO A 22 9.38 40.56 -30.86
CA PRO A 22 10.84 40.61 -30.72
C PRO A 22 11.44 39.24 -30.39
N GLU A 23 12.58 38.93 -30.98
CA GLU A 23 13.26 37.61 -30.79
C GLU A 23 13.53 37.30 -29.32
N ASN A 24 13.86 38.29 -28.52
CA ASN A 24 14.06 38.11 -27.07
C ASN A 24 12.79 37.69 -26.32
N VAL A 25 11.61 38.15 -26.78
CA VAL A 25 10.31 37.77 -26.21
C VAL A 25 9.94 36.35 -26.63
N GLN A 26 10.21 35.99 -27.90
CA GLN A 26 10.02 34.61 -28.37
C GLN A 26 10.94 33.65 -27.64
N ALA A 27 12.22 33.94 -27.51
CA ALA A 27 13.19 33.11 -26.77
C ALA A 27 12.78 32.93 -25.30
N PHE A 28 12.33 34.01 -24.64
CA PHE A 28 11.84 33.93 -23.27
C PHE A 28 10.57 33.06 -23.15
N ALA A 29 9.64 33.19 -24.10
CA ALA A 29 8.43 32.36 -24.10
C ALA A 29 8.76 30.87 -24.33
N GLU A 30 9.65 30.57 -25.27
CA GLU A 30 10.11 29.19 -25.55
C GLU A 30 10.82 28.60 -24.34
N GLU A 31 11.71 29.33 -23.68
CA GLU A 31 12.41 28.89 -22.46
C GLU A 31 11.42 28.66 -21.33
N SER A 32 10.43 29.55 -21.15
CA SER A 32 9.39 29.40 -20.12
C SER A 32 8.53 28.17 -20.35
N VAL A 33 8.14 27.89 -21.59
CA VAL A 33 7.39 26.68 -21.96
C VAL A 33 8.24 25.44 -21.75
N ALA A 34 9.51 25.45 -22.13
CA ALA A 34 10.43 24.33 -21.93
C ALA A 34 10.59 24.02 -20.43
N LYS A 35 10.83 25.03 -19.60
CA LYS A 35 10.89 24.89 -18.13
C LYS A 35 9.60 24.37 -17.52
N SER A 36 8.45 24.85 -18.01
CA SER A 36 7.14 24.38 -17.54
C SER A 36 6.90 22.92 -17.91
N ARG A 37 7.30 22.49 -19.10
CA ARG A 37 7.23 21.08 -19.51
C ARG A 37 8.13 20.19 -18.67
N GLU A 38 9.34 20.62 -18.38
CA GLU A 38 10.27 19.89 -17.52
C GLU A 38 9.73 19.75 -16.09
N ALA A 39 9.22 20.85 -15.53
CA ALA A 39 8.60 20.85 -14.21
C ALA A 39 7.38 19.90 -14.15
N TYR A 40 6.53 19.92 -15.18
CA TYR A 40 5.39 19.03 -15.31
C TYR A 40 5.81 17.55 -15.44
N ALA A 41 6.83 17.26 -16.23
CA ALA A 41 7.35 15.90 -16.37
C ALA A 41 7.92 15.36 -15.05
N LYS A 42 8.69 16.21 -14.32
CA LYS A 42 9.20 15.87 -12.98
C LYS A 42 8.06 15.63 -11.98
N PHE A 43 7.04 16.50 -11.98
CA PHE A 43 5.88 16.34 -11.12
C PHE A 43 5.14 15.03 -11.40
N ASN A 44 4.90 14.70 -12.67
CA ASN A 44 4.25 13.46 -13.07
C ASN A 44 5.06 12.23 -12.65
N ALA A 45 6.38 12.25 -12.86
CA ALA A 45 7.25 11.15 -12.44
C ALA A 45 7.18 10.95 -10.93
N THR A 46 7.28 12.02 -10.14
CA THR A 46 7.17 11.96 -8.66
C THR A 46 5.81 11.44 -8.21
N ALA A 47 4.72 11.88 -8.87
CA ALA A 47 3.36 11.40 -8.55
C ALA A 47 3.19 9.91 -8.86
N GLN A 48 3.72 9.42 -9.99
CA GLN A 48 3.69 8.00 -10.35
C GLN A 48 4.50 7.15 -9.37
N ASP A 49 5.67 7.62 -8.97
CA ASP A 49 6.51 6.90 -8.01
C ASP A 49 5.90 6.89 -6.61
N GLY A 50 5.24 7.98 -6.20
CA GLY A 50 4.45 8.01 -4.98
C GLY A 50 3.27 7.02 -4.99
N ALA A 51 2.58 6.90 -6.12
CA ALA A 51 1.50 5.92 -6.30
C ALA A 51 2.02 4.48 -6.21
N LYS A 52 3.15 4.17 -6.84
CA LYS A 52 3.81 2.85 -6.74
C LYS A 52 4.24 2.53 -5.32
N ALA A 53 4.82 3.50 -4.61
CA ALA A 53 5.23 3.33 -3.22
C ALA A 53 4.03 3.01 -2.31
N MET A 54 2.89 3.67 -2.53
CA MET A 54 1.64 3.37 -1.81
C MET A 54 1.11 1.96 -2.13
N GLU A 55 1.18 1.54 -3.41
CA GLU A 55 0.81 0.20 -3.83
C GLU A 55 1.68 -0.87 -3.13
N GLU A 56 2.99 -0.68 -3.05
CA GLU A 56 3.91 -1.58 -2.33
C GLU A 56 3.52 -1.73 -0.85
N VAL A 57 3.14 -0.64 -0.18
CA VAL A 57 2.67 -0.65 1.22
C VAL A 57 1.35 -1.42 1.35
N MET A 58 0.40 -1.18 0.45
CA MET A 58 -0.88 -1.90 0.45
C MET A 58 -0.69 -3.41 0.24
N LEU A 59 0.15 -3.81 -0.71
CA LEU A 59 0.46 -5.21 -0.98
C LEU A 59 1.12 -5.88 0.24
N ALA A 60 2.06 -5.21 0.91
CA ALA A 60 2.68 -5.73 2.12
C ALA A 60 1.65 -5.92 3.25
N ALA A 61 0.73 -4.97 3.44
CA ALA A 61 -0.34 -5.06 4.44
C ALA A 61 -1.32 -6.20 4.12
N GLN A 62 -1.71 -6.37 2.85
CA GLN A 62 -2.58 -7.45 2.40
C GLN A 62 -1.92 -8.83 2.59
N ALA A 63 -0.64 -8.97 2.22
CA ALA A 63 0.11 -10.20 2.42
C ALA A 63 0.19 -10.57 3.91
N GLY A 64 0.41 -9.59 4.79
CA GLY A 64 0.43 -9.77 6.22
C GLY A 64 -0.93 -10.22 6.78
N ALA A 65 -2.01 -9.56 6.39
CA ALA A 65 -3.36 -9.93 6.78
C ALA A 65 -3.73 -11.35 6.33
N LYS A 66 -3.36 -11.69 5.08
CA LYS A 66 -3.56 -13.04 4.55
C LYS A 66 -2.79 -14.09 5.37
N ALA A 67 -1.52 -13.85 5.70
CA ALA A 67 -0.73 -14.78 6.48
C ALA A 67 -1.32 -15.05 7.86
N ILE A 68 -1.84 -14.02 8.52
CA ILE A 68 -2.55 -14.17 9.80
C ILE A 68 -3.85 -14.97 9.62
N GLY A 69 -4.63 -14.66 8.58
CA GLY A 69 -5.87 -15.37 8.25
C GLY A 69 -5.62 -16.85 7.97
N ASP A 70 -4.64 -17.17 7.13
CA ASP A 70 -4.25 -18.55 6.79
C ASP A 70 -3.81 -19.32 8.06
N LYS A 71 -3.08 -18.66 8.97
CA LYS A 71 -2.67 -19.27 10.24
C LYS A 71 -3.86 -19.57 11.15
N LEU A 72 -4.83 -18.65 11.24
CA LEU A 72 -6.06 -18.88 12.02
C LEU A 72 -6.89 -20.02 11.47
N VAL A 73 -7.08 -20.08 10.13
CA VAL A 73 -7.80 -21.17 9.47
C VAL A 73 -7.10 -22.50 9.73
N ASN A 74 -5.77 -22.56 9.58
CA ASN A 74 -5.01 -23.76 9.84
C ASN A 74 -5.10 -24.20 11.31
N ASN A 75 -4.98 -23.28 12.27
CA ASN A 75 -5.13 -23.57 13.68
C ASN A 75 -6.53 -24.15 14.01
N THR A 76 -7.57 -23.57 13.39
CA THR A 76 -8.94 -24.08 13.53
C THR A 76 -9.07 -25.50 13.02
N ALA A 77 -8.52 -25.79 11.83
CA ALA A 77 -8.55 -27.13 11.25
C ALA A 77 -7.83 -28.15 12.14
N VAL A 78 -6.61 -27.84 12.59
CA VAL A 78 -5.84 -28.70 13.50
C VAL A 78 -6.56 -28.95 14.82
N ASN A 79 -7.15 -27.91 15.41
CA ASN A 79 -7.88 -28.02 16.68
C ASN A 79 -9.15 -28.87 16.51
N THR A 80 -9.86 -28.71 15.37
CA THR A 80 -11.05 -29.50 15.05
C THR A 80 -10.70 -30.98 14.90
N GLU A 81 -9.63 -31.29 14.16
CA GLU A 81 -9.13 -32.66 14.00
C GLU A 81 -8.78 -33.29 15.36
N ALA A 82 -8.07 -32.55 16.22
CA ALA A 82 -7.74 -33.00 17.57
C ALA A 82 -8.98 -33.32 18.44
N VAL A 83 -10.07 -32.55 18.26
CA VAL A 83 -11.35 -32.83 18.96
C VAL A 83 -11.96 -34.13 18.46
N PHE A 84 -11.97 -34.36 17.13
CA PHE A 84 -12.48 -35.61 16.56
C PHE A 84 -11.64 -36.82 16.98
N ASP A 85 -10.34 -36.73 16.96
CA ASP A 85 -9.43 -37.78 17.39
C ASP A 85 -9.67 -38.13 18.87
N ALA A 86 -9.79 -37.10 19.73
CA ALA A 86 -10.07 -37.30 21.15
C ALA A 86 -11.44 -37.95 21.38
N ALA A 87 -12.47 -37.49 20.65
CA ALA A 87 -13.82 -38.05 20.75
C ALA A 87 -13.83 -39.53 20.31
N GLU A 88 -13.10 -39.88 19.24
CA GLU A 88 -12.98 -41.27 18.78
C GLU A 88 -12.24 -42.12 19.80
N ALA A 89 -11.11 -41.63 20.35
CA ALA A 89 -10.37 -42.35 21.39
C ALA A 89 -11.20 -42.60 22.64
N ILE A 90 -11.97 -41.58 23.10
CA ILE A 90 -12.86 -41.72 24.26
C ILE A 90 -13.99 -42.71 23.97
N ALA A 91 -14.57 -42.68 22.76
CA ALA A 91 -15.63 -43.59 22.37
C ALA A 91 -15.18 -45.06 22.31
N ARG A 92 -13.90 -45.28 22.02
CA ARG A 92 -13.27 -46.65 22.01
C ARG A 92 -12.78 -47.12 23.36
N ALA A 93 -12.80 -46.27 24.39
CA ALA A 93 -12.36 -46.63 25.74
C ALA A 93 -13.20 -47.78 26.30
N LYS A 94 -12.54 -48.76 26.90
CA LYS A 94 -13.19 -49.95 27.43
C LYS A 94 -13.70 -49.76 28.86
N THR A 95 -13.20 -48.75 29.57
CA THR A 95 -13.53 -48.45 30.94
C THR A 95 -13.75 -46.95 31.17
N LEU A 96 -14.57 -46.58 32.16
CA LEU A 96 -14.75 -45.18 32.55
C LEU A 96 -13.47 -44.49 33.02
N PRO A 97 -12.59 -45.16 33.84
CA PRO A 97 -11.29 -44.55 34.17
C PRO A 97 -10.40 -44.28 32.99
N GLU A 98 -10.43 -45.13 31.95
CA GLU A 98 -9.69 -44.93 30.70
C GLU A 98 -10.23 -43.74 29.94
N ALA A 99 -11.54 -43.64 29.76
CA ALA A 99 -12.20 -42.49 29.13
C ALA A 99 -11.88 -41.16 29.83
N ALA A 100 -11.95 -41.15 31.17
CA ALA A 100 -11.63 -39.97 31.97
C ALA A 100 -10.16 -39.54 31.81
N ARG A 101 -9.22 -40.51 31.75
CA ARG A 101 -7.80 -40.22 31.51
C ARG A 101 -7.56 -39.64 30.12
N LEU A 102 -8.18 -40.21 29.09
CA LEU A 102 -8.09 -39.71 27.73
C LEU A 102 -8.62 -38.27 27.62
N GLN A 103 -9.74 -37.99 28.27
CA GLN A 103 -10.30 -36.62 28.32
C GLN A 103 -9.37 -35.65 29.06
N ALA A 104 -8.79 -36.03 30.19
CA ALA A 104 -7.86 -35.19 30.91
C ALA A 104 -6.58 -34.92 30.10
N ASN A 105 -6.04 -35.93 29.42
CA ASN A 105 -4.89 -35.76 28.52
C ASN A 105 -5.22 -34.82 27.35
N PHE A 106 -6.41 -34.93 26.75
CA PHE A 106 -6.83 -34.05 25.68
C PHE A 106 -6.86 -32.58 26.14
N PHE A 107 -7.47 -32.30 27.28
CA PHE A 107 -7.50 -30.94 27.83
C PHE A 107 -6.10 -30.41 28.09
N GLN A 108 -5.20 -31.20 28.66
CA GLN A 108 -3.83 -30.82 28.93
C GLN A 108 -3.07 -30.47 27.63
N GLN A 109 -3.25 -31.30 26.60
CA GLN A 109 -2.68 -31.04 25.27
C GLN A 109 -3.28 -29.78 24.62
N GLN A 110 -4.59 -29.59 24.72
CA GLN A 110 -5.25 -28.40 24.16
C GLN A 110 -4.78 -27.10 24.81
N PHE A 111 -4.53 -27.10 26.12
CA PHE A 111 -3.94 -25.93 26.79
C PHE A 111 -2.54 -25.62 26.28
N ALA A 112 -1.69 -26.64 26.09
CA ALA A 112 -0.36 -26.47 25.54
C ALA A 112 -0.40 -25.96 24.09
N VAL A 113 -1.27 -26.52 23.25
CA VAL A 113 -1.49 -26.12 21.86
C VAL A 113 -2.00 -24.67 21.78
N ALA A 114 -2.98 -24.30 22.60
CA ALA A 114 -3.52 -22.94 22.65
C ALA A 114 -2.42 -21.91 23.02
N GLY A 115 -1.57 -22.25 23.98
CA GLY A 115 -0.44 -21.41 24.36
C GLY A 115 0.56 -21.23 23.23
N ALA A 116 0.92 -22.32 22.52
CA ALA A 116 1.81 -22.29 21.36
C ALA A 116 1.21 -21.48 20.19
N GLN A 117 -0.06 -21.72 19.85
CA GLN A 117 -0.76 -21.00 18.80
C GLN A 117 -0.87 -19.50 19.09
N THR A 118 -1.13 -19.13 20.35
CA THR A 118 -1.16 -17.71 20.76
C THR A 118 0.21 -17.06 20.57
N LYS A 119 1.29 -17.73 20.98
CA LYS A 119 2.65 -17.24 20.80
C LYS A 119 2.99 -17.06 19.32
N GLU A 120 2.70 -18.07 18.50
CA GLU A 120 2.96 -18.01 17.05
C GLU A 120 2.18 -16.89 16.36
N LEU A 121 0.92 -16.68 16.72
CA LEU A 121 0.11 -15.56 16.19
C LEU A 121 0.67 -14.19 16.61
N PHE A 122 1.14 -14.08 17.85
CA PHE A 122 1.77 -12.85 18.33
C PHE A 122 3.07 -12.57 17.57
N GLU A 123 3.93 -13.57 17.40
CA GLU A 123 5.19 -13.45 16.65
C GLU A 123 4.91 -13.08 15.18
N LEU A 124 3.93 -13.74 14.55
CA LEU A 124 3.51 -13.44 13.18
C LEU A 124 2.97 -12.01 13.05
N SER A 125 2.11 -11.57 13.97
CA SER A 125 1.56 -10.22 14.00
C SER A 125 2.67 -9.16 14.15
N THR A 126 3.64 -9.41 15.03
CA THR A 126 4.80 -8.54 15.22
C THR A 126 5.66 -8.47 13.96
N LYS A 127 5.90 -9.61 13.32
CA LYS A 127 6.64 -9.69 12.05
C LYS A 127 5.93 -8.91 10.93
N VAL A 128 4.63 -9.10 10.77
CA VAL A 128 3.80 -8.39 9.78
C VAL A 128 3.84 -6.89 10.01
N THR A 129 3.66 -6.44 11.26
CA THR A 129 3.72 -5.02 11.62
C THR A 129 5.08 -4.42 11.27
N ARG A 130 6.17 -5.11 11.62
CA ARG A 130 7.53 -4.66 11.31
C ARG A 130 7.77 -4.58 9.80
N GLN A 131 7.40 -5.60 9.04
CA GLN A 131 7.56 -5.62 7.59
C GLN A 131 6.78 -4.51 6.89
N THR A 132 5.53 -4.28 7.31
CA THR A 132 4.71 -3.19 6.77
C THR A 132 5.34 -1.83 7.09
N PHE A 133 5.85 -1.64 8.30
CA PHE A 133 6.52 -0.41 8.70
C PHE A 133 7.84 -0.18 7.94
N GLU A 134 8.65 -1.22 7.73
CA GLU A 134 9.88 -1.17 6.92
C GLU A 134 9.57 -0.80 5.47
N THR A 135 8.52 -1.39 4.89
CA THR A 135 8.06 -1.06 3.53
C THR A 135 7.62 0.40 3.44
N MET A 136 6.87 0.88 4.43
CA MET A 136 6.42 2.27 4.50
C MET A 136 7.60 3.25 4.64
N ASN A 137 8.58 2.94 5.48
CA ASN A 137 9.81 3.74 5.63
C ASN A 137 10.62 3.78 4.33
N THR A 138 10.77 2.66 3.66
CA THR A 138 11.47 2.57 2.37
C THR A 138 10.75 3.39 1.30
N ALA A 139 9.42 3.30 1.24
CA ALA A 139 8.59 4.08 0.32
C ALA A 139 8.73 5.60 0.58
N ALA A 140 8.67 6.01 1.85
CA ALA A 140 8.86 7.41 2.25
C ALA A 140 10.25 7.92 1.87
N SER A 141 11.31 7.17 2.16
CA SER A 141 12.69 7.54 1.83
C SER A 141 12.89 7.71 0.32
N LYS A 142 12.37 6.79 -0.49
CA LYS A 142 12.42 6.91 -1.96
C LYS A 142 11.74 8.18 -2.46
N THR A 143 10.57 8.52 -1.91
CA THR A 143 9.83 9.72 -2.27
C THR A 143 10.60 10.99 -1.88
N PHE A 144 11.19 11.04 -0.67
CA PHE A 144 12.02 12.16 -0.23
C PHE A 144 13.27 12.36 -1.10
N ASP A 145 13.96 11.28 -1.46
CA ASP A 145 15.16 11.34 -2.30
C ASP A 145 14.83 11.85 -3.71
N GLN A 146 13.67 11.49 -4.24
CA GLN A 146 13.21 11.98 -5.54
C GLN A 146 12.86 13.47 -5.51
N ILE A 147 12.15 13.92 -4.48
CA ILE A 147 11.84 15.35 -4.29
C ILE A 147 13.14 16.16 -4.20
N LYS A 148 14.13 15.65 -3.46
CA LYS A 148 15.44 16.30 -3.31
C LYS A 148 16.25 16.38 -4.61
N LYS A 149 16.13 15.37 -5.48
CA LYS A 149 16.77 15.36 -6.81
C LYS A 149 16.05 16.22 -7.84
N SER A 150 14.78 16.53 -7.58
CA SER A 150 13.93 17.33 -8.46
C SER A 150 13.97 18.83 -8.14
N ALA A 151 14.44 19.18 -6.97
CA ALA A 151 14.67 20.56 -6.51
C ALA A 151 16.02 21.05 -6.92
#